data_94362efc387539db64d5532239e8fe23
#
_entry.id   94362efc387539db64d5532239e8fe23
#
_cell.length_a   1.000
_cell.length_b   1.000
_cell.length_c   1.000
_cell.angle_alpha   90.00
_cell.angle_beta   90.00
_cell.angle_gamma   90.00
#
_symmetry.space_group_name_H-M   'P 1'
#
loop_
_entity.id
_entity.type
_entity.pdbx_description
1 polymer ?
#
loop_
_entity_poly.entity_id
_entity_poly.type
_entity_poly.pdbx_seq_one_letter_code
_entity_poly.pdbx_strand_id
1 'polypeptide(L)'
;MRLPGDGHVHSEWSWDSGSDPASPGRMVRTCEQAVRVGLPAIVFTEHLDLEDTWRVDDGDMGPYAGALVGDDGIVHLPSFDLDGYLESIDRCRSAFPGLRILTGVEFGQPHLWGEAAATVLDTGAIDRVNGSLHMLPFGDDRTEPTTLYHHRPADEVIWAYLEEVPRMVAGSDAFAVFTHIDYAVRAWPTATAGPFDPRRFEEGFRAAMRAIAESGRALEMNTRRLWSWVPQWWSEEGGRAVTFGSDAHVPEAVAAHFPEAVLMVESFGFRAGSRPEDPWTR
;
A
#
# COMPACT_ATOMS: atom_id res chain seq x y z
N MET A 1 -24.70 -6.95 -4.10
CA MET A 1 -23.64 -6.68 -3.09
C MET A 1 -23.21 -5.23 -3.29
N ARG A 2 -23.08 -4.46 -2.21
CA ARG A 2 -22.54 -3.10 -2.29
C ARG A 2 -21.01 -3.18 -2.16
N LEU A 3 -20.27 -2.58 -3.09
CA LEU A 3 -18.81 -2.53 -3.01
C LEU A 3 -18.39 -1.58 -1.88
N PRO A 4 -17.28 -1.87 -1.18
CA PRO A 4 -16.60 -0.89 -0.33
C PRO A 4 -15.95 0.21 -1.18
N GLY A 5 -15.45 1.27 -0.54
CA GLY A 5 -14.55 2.20 -1.20
C GLY A 5 -13.19 1.54 -1.49
N ASP A 6 -12.56 1.95 -2.59
CA ASP A 6 -11.15 1.59 -2.86
C ASP A 6 -10.23 2.55 -2.09
N GLY A 7 -9.58 2.04 -1.08
CA GLY A 7 -8.79 2.82 -0.13
C GLY A 7 -7.31 2.92 -0.46
N HIS A 8 -6.90 2.38 -1.62
CA HIS A 8 -5.49 2.35 -2.03
C HIS A 8 -5.37 2.35 -3.56
N VAL A 9 -5.15 3.53 -4.12
CA VAL A 9 -5.06 3.73 -5.58
C VAL A 9 -4.03 4.82 -5.89
N HIS A 10 -3.26 4.63 -6.97
CA HIS A 10 -2.23 5.54 -7.45
C HIS A 10 -2.63 6.21 -8.77
N SER A 11 -2.07 7.38 -9.00
CA SER A 11 -2.28 8.14 -10.24
C SER A 11 -0.95 8.65 -10.81
N GLU A 12 -1.01 9.66 -11.69
CA GLU A 12 0.18 10.32 -12.24
C GLU A 12 1.02 11.09 -11.21
N TRP A 13 0.54 11.19 -9.98
CA TRP A 13 1.25 11.87 -8.89
C TRP A 13 2.17 10.95 -8.08
N SER A 14 2.07 9.65 -8.27
CA SER A 14 3.03 8.68 -7.72
C SER A 14 4.30 8.62 -8.58
N TRP A 15 5.45 8.57 -7.92
CA TRP A 15 6.77 8.59 -8.57
C TRP A 15 6.97 7.42 -9.54
N ASP A 16 6.42 6.26 -9.24
CA ASP A 16 6.52 5.04 -10.06
C ASP A 16 5.59 5.05 -11.29
N SER A 17 4.67 5.99 -11.34
CA SER A 17 3.70 6.18 -12.42
C SER A 17 3.94 7.45 -13.23
N GLY A 18 4.55 8.47 -12.63
CA GLY A 18 4.64 9.82 -13.20
C GLY A 18 5.44 9.91 -14.49
N SER A 19 6.42 9.03 -14.70
CA SER A 19 7.24 8.96 -15.91
C SER A 19 6.66 8.04 -17.00
N ASP A 20 5.59 7.30 -16.72
CA ASP A 20 4.89 6.48 -17.73
C ASP A 20 4.22 7.38 -18.76
N PRO A 21 4.47 7.19 -20.08
CA PRO A 21 3.81 7.96 -21.15
C PRO A 21 2.28 7.90 -21.13
N ALA A 22 1.69 6.86 -20.50
CA ALA A 22 0.26 6.71 -20.33
C ALA A 22 -0.29 7.41 -19.08
N SER A 23 0.58 7.96 -18.21
CA SER A 23 0.16 8.54 -16.93
C SER A 23 -0.61 9.87 -17.01
N PRO A 24 -0.35 10.81 -17.93
CA PRO A 24 -1.08 12.06 -17.96
C PRO A 24 -2.61 11.87 -17.96
N GLY A 25 -3.30 12.49 -16.99
CA GLY A 25 -4.74 12.35 -16.81
C GLY A 25 -5.19 10.98 -16.27
N ARG A 26 -4.30 10.19 -15.68
CA ARG A 26 -4.61 8.87 -15.11
C ARG A 26 -5.67 8.99 -14.01
N MET A 27 -5.56 9.97 -13.10
CA MET A 27 -6.55 10.19 -12.03
C MET A 27 -7.96 10.33 -12.59
N VAL A 28 -8.15 11.10 -13.67
CA VAL A 28 -9.46 11.24 -14.34
C VAL A 28 -9.95 9.90 -14.89
N ARG A 29 -9.09 9.17 -15.62
CA ARG A 29 -9.46 7.85 -16.18
C ARG A 29 -9.75 6.82 -15.10
N THR A 30 -9.04 6.91 -13.98
CA THR A 30 -9.28 6.09 -12.78
C THR A 30 -10.65 6.39 -12.18
N CYS A 31 -11.06 7.67 -12.09
CA CYS A 31 -12.41 8.05 -11.68
C CYS A 31 -13.48 7.56 -12.66
N GLU A 32 -13.24 7.64 -13.97
CA GLU A 32 -14.14 7.08 -14.99
C GLU A 32 -14.35 5.57 -14.81
N GLN A 33 -13.26 4.84 -14.55
CA GLN A 33 -13.32 3.42 -14.26
C GLN A 33 -14.06 3.13 -12.95
N ALA A 34 -13.77 3.88 -11.88
CA ALA A 34 -14.46 3.74 -10.60
C ALA A 34 -15.98 3.89 -10.75
N VAL A 35 -16.42 4.90 -11.50
CA VAL A 35 -17.86 5.10 -11.83
C VAL A 35 -18.40 3.93 -12.64
N ARG A 36 -17.65 3.46 -13.64
CA ARG A 36 -18.07 2.34 -14.51
C ARG A 36 -18.31 1.05 -13.74
N VAL A 37 -17.46 0.73 -12.77
CA VAL A 37 -17.59 -0.46 -11.92
C VAL A 37 -18.56 -0.28 -10.75
N GLY A 38 -19.12 0.93 -10.58
CA GLY A 38 -20.06 1.24 -9.50
C GLY A 38 -19.41 1.41 -8.13
N LEU A 39 -18.13 1.83 -8.09
CA LEU A 39 -17.43 2.10 -6.85
C LEU A 39 -18.02 3.33 -6.17
N PRO A 40 -18.36 3.27 -4.87
CA PRO A 40 -18.98 4.40 -4.17
C PRO A 40 -17.99 5.45 -3.67
N ALA A 41 -16.73 5.06 -3.45
CA ALA A 41 -15.67 5.94 -2.96
C ALA A 41 -14.31 5.44 -3.44
N ILE A 42 -13.36 6.38 -3.58
CA ILE A 42 -11.96 6.13 -3.91
C ILE A 42 -11.05 7.04 -3.09
N VAL A 43 -9.93 6.52 -2.64
CA VAL A 43 -8.87 7.31 -2.00
C VAL A 43 -7.64 7.21 -2.88
N PHE A 44 -7.18 8.33 -3.41
CA PHE A 44 -5.89 8.40 -4.08
C PHE A 44 -4.80 8.49 -3.03
N THR A 45 -4.00 7.45 -2.91
CA THR A 45 -2.94 7.31 -1.91
C THR A 45 -1.59 7.27 -2.60
N GLU A 46 -1.19 8.45 -3.08
CA GLU A 46 0.07 8.57 -3.82
C GLU A 46 1.27 8.23 -2.93
N HIS A 47 2.31 7.72 -3.52
CA HIS A 47 3.53 7.37 -2.80
C HIS A 47 4.15 8.59 -2.09
N LEU A 48 4.37 8.44 -0.79
CA LEU A 48 5.18 9.33 0.04
C LEU A 48 6.37 8.51 0.58
N ASP A 49 7.31 8.21 -0.30
CA ASP A 49 8.56 7.55 0.03
C ASP A 49 9.67 8.60 0.15
N LEU A 50 10.36 8.61 1.29
CA LEU A 50 11.36 9.62 1.66
C LEU A 50 12.74 8.99 1.88
N GLU A 51 12.93 7.73 1.48
CA GLU A 51 14.16 7.01 1.63
C GLU A 51 15.25 7.56 0.69
N ASP A 52 16.34 8.04 1.25
CA ASP A 52 17.47 8.62 0.53
C ASP A 52 18.67 7.65 0.40
N THR A 53 18.58 6.47 0.99
CA THR A 53 19.55 5.38 0.92
C THR A 53 19.03 4.15 0.20
N TRP A 54 17.97 4.32 -0.61
CA TRP A 54 17.36 3.22 -1.34
C TRP A 54 18.28 2.70 -2.44
N ARG A 55 18.89 1.56 -2.19
CA ARG A 55 19.76 0.87 -3.15
C ARG A 55 18.99 -0.17 -3.94
N VAL A 56 19.28 -0.27 -5.23
CA VAL A 56 18.68 -1.28 -6.12
C VAL A 56 19.75 -1.95 -6.97
N ASP A 57 19.50 -3.18 -7.39
CA ASP A 57 20.28 -3.85 -8.43
C ASP A 57 19.79 -3.45 -9.82
N ASP A 58 20.66 -3.57 -10.80
CA ASP A 58 20.33 -3.28 -12.19
C ASP A 58 19.10 -4.09 -12.66
N GLY A 59 18.09 -3.39 -13.14
CA GLY A 59 16.87 -3.99 -13.69
C GLY A 59 15.74 -4.25 -12.68
N ASP A 60 15.94 -4.05 -11.39
CA ASP A 60 14.89 -4.25 -10.37
C ASP A 60 13.82 -3.17 -10.47
N MET A 61 14.20 -1.94 -10.83
CA MET A 61 13.24 -0.89 -11.14
C MET A 61 12.66 -1.11 -12.54
N GLY A 62 11.34 -1.02 -12.66
CA GLY A 62 10.69 -1.10 -13.96
C GLY A 62 11.15 0.00 -14.93
N PRO A 63 10.79 -0.08 -16.22
CA PRO A 63 11.33 0.79 -17.27
C PRO A 63 11.07 2.29 -17.06
N TYR A 64 10.03 2.65 -16.33
CA TYR A 64 9.69 4.05 -16.05
C TYR A 64 10.43 4.60 -14.83
N ALA A 65 10.61 3.78 -13.81
CA ALA A 65 11.29 4.17 -12.58
C ALA A 65 12.81 4.05 -12.65
N GLY A 66 13.33 3.25 -13.60
CA GLY A 66 14.78 3.08 -13.80
C GLY A 66 15.53 4.38 -14.08
N ALA A 67 14.86 5.41 -14.59
CA ALA A 67 15.46 6.74 -14.79
C ALA A 67 15.75 7.49 -13.47
N LEU A 68 15.20 7.02 -12.35
CA LEU A 68 15.43 7.57 -11.01
C LEU A 68 16.68 7.00 -10.33
N VAL A 69 17.28 5.95 -10.91
CA VAL A 69 18.46 5.29 -10.36
C VAL A 69 19.72 6.04 -10.81
N GLY A 70 20.51 6.50 -9.85
CA GLY A 70 21.80 7.12 -10.11
C GLY A 70 22.88 6.10 -10.52
N ASP A 71 24.01 6.58 -11.02
CA ASP A 71 25.17 5.74 -11.39
C ASP A 71 25.77 4.97 -10.19
N ASP A 72 25.44 5.39 -8.97
CA ASP A 72 25.82 4.74 -7.71
C ASP A 72 24.86 3.64 -7.27
N GLY A 73 23.77 3.39 -8.02
CA GLY A 73 22.75 2.42 -7.70
C GLY A 73 21.75 2.89 -6.62
N ILE A 74 21.75 4.18 -6.29
CA ILE A 74 20.80 4.78 -5.36
C ILE A 74 19.62 5.38 -6.13
N VAL A 75 18.41 5.18 -5.60
CA VAL A 75 17.18 5.77 -6.16
C VAL A 75 17.01 7.19 -5.64
N HIS A 76 16.83 8.13 -6.55
CA HIS A 76 16.59 9.54 -6.26
C HIS A 76 15.13 9.90 -6.57
N LEU A 77 14.30 9.84 -5.53
CA LEU A 77 12.87 10.10 -5.68
C LEU A 77 12.58 11.60 -5.87
N PRO A 78 11.63 11.97 -6.74
CA PRO A 78 11.15 13.33 -6.81
C PRO A 78 10.36 13.69 -5.54
N SER A 79 10.38 14.97 -5.17
CA SER A 79 9.51 15.47 -4.11
C SER A 79 8.04 15.30 -4.51
N PHE A 80 7.19 14.93 -3.56
CA PHE A 80 5.75 14.84 -3.79
C PHE A 80 5.17 16.26 -4.02
N ASP A 81 4.56 16.46 -5.19
CA ASP A 81 3.87 17.73 -5.55
C ASP A 81 2.45 17.74 -4.95
N LEU A 82 2.36 18.13 -3.69
CA LEU A 82 1.10 18.18 -2.95
C LEU A 82 0.10 19.16 -3.60
N ASP A 83 0.54 20.32 -4.04
CA ASP A 83 -0.36 21.35 -4.60
C ASP A 83 -0.99 20.86 -5.91
N GLY A 84 -0.17 20.34 -6.83
CA GLY A 84 -0.66 19.79 -8.10
C GLY A 84 -1.58 18.57 -7.89
N TYR A 85 -1.26 17.70 -6.92
CA TYR A 85 -2.12 16.59 -6.53
C TYR A 85 -3.49 17.07 -6.04
N LEU A 86 -3.53 18.03 -5.09
CA LEU A 86 -4.78 18.58 -4.54
C LEU A 86 -5.63 19.26 -5.62
N GLU A 87 -5.02 20.01 -6.53
CA GLU A 87 -5.72 20.60 -7.67
C GLU A 87 -6.35 19.52 -8.58
N SER A 88 -5.67 18.39 -8.78
CA SER A 88 -6.19 17.27 -9.57
C SER A 88 -7.36 16.59 -8.87
N ILE A 89 -7.29 16.40 -7.55
CA ILE A 89 -8.40 15.90 -6.74
C ILE A 89 -9.63 16.80 -6.90
N ASP A 90 -9.47 18.11 -6.78
CA ASP A 90 -10.60 19.06 -6.88
C ASP A 90 -11.22 19.10 -8.27
N ARG A 91 -10.41 18.96 -9.32
CA ARG A 91 -10.92 18.76 -10.69
C ARG A 91 -11.75 17.48 -10.81
N CYS A 92 -11.25 16.37 -10.25
CA CYS A 92 -11.98 15.10 -10.27
C CYS A 92 -13.26 15.14 -9.43
N ARG A 93 -13.24 15.75 -8.24
CA ARG A 93 -14.45 15.97 -7.43
C ARG A 93 -15.52 16.74 -8.19
N SER A 94 -15.10 17.77 -8.93
CA SER A 94 -16.01 18.58 -9.76
C SER A 94 -16.58 17.80 -10.96
N ALA A 95 -15.76 16.94 -11.59
CA ALA A 95 -16.15 16.17 -12.76
C ALA A 95 -17.02 14.94 -12.42
N PHE A 96 -16.85 14.37 -11.22
CA PHE A 96 -17.50 13.13 -10.78
C PHE A 96 -18.27 13.30 -9.47
N PRO A 97 -19.34 14.14 -9.44
CA PRO A 97 -20.04 14.49 -8.19
C PRO A 97 -20.75 13.31 -7.52
N GLY A 98 -20.92 12.19 -8.25
CA GLY A 98 -21.51 10.94 -7.71
C GLY A 98 -20.49 9.98 -7.11
N LEU A 99 -19.18 10.24 -7.26
CA LEU A 99 -18.09 9.45 -6.69
C LEU A 99 -17.49 10.22 -5.51
N ARG A 100 -17.42 9.58 -4.34
CA ARG A 100 -16.72 10.17 -3.20
C ARG A 100 -15.21 10.01 -3.39
N ILE A 101 -14.50 11.12 -3.58
CA ILE A 101 -13.05 11.15 -3.81
C ILE A 101 -12.37 11.76 -2.59
N LEU A 102 -11.44 11.00 -2.01
CA LEU A 102 -10.66 11.40 -0.83
C LEU A 102 -9.19 11.56 -1.21
N THR A 103 -8.53 12.44 -0.48
CA THR A 103 -7.08 12.61 -0.51
C THR A 103 -6.42 11.57 0.38
N GLY A 104 -5.25 11.08 -0.02
CA GLY A 104 -4.48 10.16 0.78
C GLY A 104 -3.02 10.12 0.36
N VAL A 105 -2.23 9.45 1.18
CA VAL A 105 -0.85 9.06 0.84
C VAL A 105 -0.61 7.63 1.30
N GLU A 106 0.21 6.92 0.53
CA GLU A 106 0.88 5.71 0.97
C GLU A 106 2.26 6.10 1.49
N PHE A 107 2.39 6.11 2.82
CA PHE A 107 3.60 6.55 3.49
C PHE A 107 4.54 5.38 3.73
N GLY A 108 5.64 5.34 3.01
CA GLY A 108 6.69 4.35 3.14
C GLY A 108 7.51 4.54 4.41
N GLN A 109 7.71 3.48 5.19
CA GLN A 109 8.52 3.44 6.41
C GLN A 109 8.22 4.60 7.39
N PRO A 110 6.96 4.84 7.81
CA PRO A 110 6.57 6.00 8.61
C PRO A 110 7.32 6.13 9.95
N HIS A 111 7.88 5.06 10.49
CA HIS A 111 8.67 5.05 11.72
C HIS A 111 10.06 5.68 11.56
N LEU A 112 10.52 5.84 10.33
CA LEU A 112 11.83 6.45 10.01
C LEU A 112 11.70 7.91 9.59
N TRP A 113 10.60 8.26 8.90
CA TRP A 113 10.48 9.51 8.14
C TRP A 113 9.38 10.45 8.66
N GLY A 114 8.85 10.22 9.87
CA GLY A 114 7.73 11.00 10.40
C GLY A 114 7.98 12.51 10.42
N GLU A 115 9.17 12.96 10.81
CA GLU A 115 9.52 14.39 10.83
C GLU A 115 9.60 14.98 9.41
N ALA A 116 10.22 14.25 8.47
CA ALA A 116 10.34 14.69 7.08
C ALA A 116 8.98 14.74 6.36
N ALA A 117 8.05 13.84 6.72
CA ALA A 117 6.70 13.79 6.17
C ALA A 117 5.78 14.90 6.70
N ALA A 118 6.15 15.60 7.78
CA ALA A 118 5.31 16.62 8.42
C ALA A 118 4.89 17.74 7.45
N THR A 119 5.75 18.09 6.50
CA THR A 119 5.45 19.09 5.45
C THR A 119 4.24 18.73 4.59
N VAL A 120 3.91 17.44 4.46
CA VAL A 120 2.74 16.94 3.74
C VAL A 120 1.61 16.63 4.72
N LEU A 121 1.89 15.91 5.80
CA LEU A 121 0.87 15.36 6.71
C LEU A 121 0.22 16.42 7.60
N ASP A 122 0.98 17.42 8.02
CA ASP A 122 0.49 18.46 8.95
C ASP A 122 -0.35 19.55 8.26
N THR A 123 -0.53 19.47 6.95
CA THR A 123 -1.36 20.45 6.20
C THR A 123 -2.85 20.35 6.50
N GLY A 124 -3.31 19.22 7.05
CA GLY A 124 -4.73 18.92 7.23
C GLY A 124 -5.47 18.66 5.91
N ALA A 125 -4.75 18.56 4.79
CA ALA A 125 -5.32 18.33 3.46
C ALA A 125 -5.45 16.83 3.12
N ILE A 126 -4.85 15.94 3.91
CA ILE A 126 -4.83 14.50 3.67
C ILE A 126 -5.89 13.80 4.54
N ASP A 127 -6.89 13.19 3.89
CA ASP A 127 -7.98 12.48 4.56
C ASP A 127 -7.55 11.11 5.11
N ARG A 128 -6.54 10.46 4.48
CA ARG A 128 -6.06 9.12 4.85
C ARG A 128 -4.56 8.97 4.68
N VAL A 129 -3.93 8.38 5.68
CA VAL A 129 -2.54 7.92 5.61
C VAL A 129 -2.53 6.38 5.71
N ASN A 130 -2.13 5.73 4.65
CA ASN A 130 -1.79 4.32 4.62
C ASN A 130 -0.30 4.18 4.98
N GLY A 131 0.04 3.28 5.89
CA GLY A 131 1.43 3.02 6.26
C GLY A 131 1.93 1.74 5.59
N SER A 132 3.03 1.84 4.88
CA SER A 132 3.61 0.76 4.08
C SER A 132 5.04 0.47 4.48
N LEU A 133 5.37 -0.81 4.54
CA LEU A 133 6.74 -1.27 4.72
C LEU A 133 7.27 -1.77 3.36
N HIS A 134 7.98 -0.91 2.65
CA HIS A 134 8.55 -1.24 1.34
C HIS A 134 9.99 -1.71 1.46
N MET A 135 10.77 -1.10 2.36
CA MET A 135 12.21 -1.25 2.40
C MET A 135 12.71 -1.81 3.71
N LEU A 136 13.75 -2.63 3.59
CA LEU A 136 14.42 -3.30 4.69
C LEU A 136 15.90 -2.89 4.76
N PRO A 137 16.58 -3.03 5.91
CA PRO A 137 18.01 -2.73 6.04
C PRO A 137 18.87 -3.59 5.10
N PHE A 138 19.82 -2.94 4.41
CA PHE A 138 20.80 -3.56 3.51
C PHE A 138 22.20 -2.96 3.70
N GLY A 139 22.93 -3.43 4.68
CA GLY A 139 24.18 -2.79 5.13
C GLY A 139 23.88 -1.46 5.78
N ASP A 140 24.52 -0.38 5.29
CA ASP A 140 24.28 0.99 5.71
C ASP A 140 23.11 1.64 4.94
N ASP A 141 22.63 0.96 3.89
CA ASP A 141 21.54 1.40 3.01
C ASP A 141 20.22 0.70 3.35
N ARG A 142 19.19 0.97 2.55
CA ARG A 142 17.92 0.23 2.57
C ARG A 142 17.55 -0.22 1.16
N THR A 143 16.74 -1.28 1.05
CA THR A 143 16.30 -1.76 -0.24
C THR A 143 14.99 -2.54 -0.14
N GLU A 144 14.31 -2.70 -1.26
CA GLU A 144 13.11 -3.53 -1.36
C GLU A 144 13.41 -5.02 -1.26
N PRO A 145 12.41 -5.83 -0.88
CA PRO A 145 12.52 -7.29 -0.90
C PRO A 145 12.98 -7.85 -2.25
N THR A 146 12.63 -7.22 -3.36
CA THR A 146 13.04 -7.63 -4.71
C THR A 146 14.55 -7.75 -4.82
N THR A 147 15.27 -6.69 -4.50
CA THR A 147 16.75 -6.68 -4.50
C THR A 147 17.30 -7.61 -3.42
N LEU A 148 16.69 -7.63 -2.21
CA LEU A 148 17.18 -8.49 -1.13
C LEU A 148 17.18 -9.98 -1.49
N TYR A 149 16.22 -10.45 -2.29
CA TYR A 149 16.18 -11.84 -2.74
C TYR A 149 17.36 -12.25 -3.63
N HIS A 150 18.10 -11.30 -4.20
CA HIS A 150 19.34 -11.57 -4.93
C HIS A 150 20.52 -11.79 -3.97
N HIS A 151 20.44 -11.26 -2.75
CA HIS A 151 21.56 -11.19 -1.81
C HIS A 151 21.38 -12.03 -0.56
N ARG A 152 20.16 -12.49 -0.24
CA ARG A 152 19.85 -13.25 0.97
C ARG A 152 18.97 -14.47 0.66
N PRO A 153 19.05 -15.54 1.48
CA PRO A 153 18.08 -16.62 1.43
C PRO A 153 16.65 -16.10 1.54
N ALA A 154 15.74 -16.65 0.74
CA ALA A 154 14.38 -16.14 0.64
C ALA A 154 13.64 -16.10 1.99
N ASP A 155 13.86 -17.11 2.84
CA ASP A 155 13.25 -17.17 4.17
C ASP A 155 13.71 -16.03 5.07
N GLU A 156 14.99 -15.65 5.00
CA GLU A 156 15.55 -14.57 5.80
C GLU A 156 14.94 -13.21 5.43
N VAL A 157 14.61 -13.00 4.16
CA VAL A 157 13.95 -11.77 3.70
C VAL A 157 12.54 -11.67 4.28
N ILE A 158 11.77 -12.77 4.27
CA ILE A 158 10.43 -12.78 4.86
C ILE A 158 10.50 -12.54 6.38
N TRP A 159 11.43 -13.21 7.09
CA TRP A 159 11.58 -12.99 8.52
C TRP A 159 12.01 -11.56 8.85
N ALA A 160 12.95 -10.98 8.11
CA ALA A 160 13.35 -9.58 8.29
C ALA A 160 12.18 -8.61 8.09
N TYR A 161 11.33 -8.86 7.06
CA TYR A 161 10.12 -8.09 6.83
C TYR A 161 9.15 -8.17 8.02
N LEU A 162 8.86 -9.40 8.47
CA LEU A 162 7.90 -9.62 9.55
C LEU A 162 8.39 -9.09 10.92
N GLU A 163 9.69 -9.08 11.16
CA GLU A 163 10.30 -8.49 12.34
C GLU A 163 10.29 -6.96 12.32
N GLU A 164 10.29 -6.34 11.14
CA GLU A 164 10.25 -4.87 11.00
C GLU A 164 8.83 -4.32 11.19
N VAL A 165 7.78 -5.09 10.87
CA VAL A 165 6.37 -4.63 11.03
C VAL A 165 6.06 -4.13 12.44
N PRO A 166 6.36 -4.88 13.53
CA PRO A 166 6.12 -4.38 14.89
C PRO A 166 6.92 -3.12 15.23
N ARG A 167 8.14 -2.96 14.69
CA ARG A 167 8.95 -1.74 14.88
C ARG A 167 8.32 -0.54 14.22
N MET A 168 7.84 -0.71 12.97
CA MET A 168 7.11 0.32 12.24
C MET A 168 5.85 0.75 12.99
N VAL A 169 5.08 -0.22 13.47
CA VAL A 169 3.84 0.02 14.21
C VAL A 169 4.09 0.78 15.51
N ALA A 170 5.14 0.41 16.26
CA ALA A 170 5.49 1.05 17.52
C ALA A 170 6.18 2.42 17.33
N GLY A 171 6.82 2.63 16.19
CA GLY A 171 7.65 3.82 15.93
C GLY A 171 6.92 4.99 15.29
N SER A 172 5.63 4.86 14.93
CA SER A 172 4.89 5.95 14.28
C SER A 172 3.40 5.89 14.55
N ASP A 173 2.79 7.04 14.83
CA ASP A 173 1.34 7.22 14.91
C ASP A 173 0.75 7.90 13.67
N ALA A 174 1.56 8.13 12.63
CA ALA A 174 1.17 8.91 11.46
C ALA A 174 0.19 8.20 10.51
N PHE A 175 -0.07 6.91 10.68
CA PHE A 175 -0.91 6.14 9.77
C PHE A 175 -2.03 5.37 10.48
N ALA A 176 -3.17 5.21 9.80
CA ALA A 176 -4.35 4.53 10.35
C ALA A 176 -4.57 3.11 9.78
N VAL A 177 -3.97 2.82 8.63
CA VAL A 177 -4.11 1.54 7.91
C VAL A 177 -2.72 0.98 7.63
N PHE A 178 -2.48 -0.29 8.00
CA PHE A 178 -1.29 -1.02 7.55
C PHE A 178 -1.63 -1.71 6.24
N THR A 179 -0.86 -1.40 5.17
CA THR A 179 -1.12 -1.93 3.83
C THR A 179 -0.47 -3.30 3.61
N HIS A 180 -0.87 -3.97 2.55
CA HIS A 180 -0.27 -5.17 1.94
C HIS A 180 0.77 -5.91 2.81
N ILE A 181 0.34 -6.50 3.91
CA ILE A 181 1.21 -7.27 4.84
C ILE A 181 2.01 -8.37 4.13
N ASP A 182 1.62 -8.71 2.92
CA ASP A 182 2.29 -9.67 2.05
C ASP A 182 3.30 -9.03 1.07
N TYR A 183 3.72 -7.77 1.28
CA TYR A 183 4.58 -7.05 0.33
C TYR A 183 5.83 -7.84 -0.06
N ALA A 184 6.58 -8.35 0.91
CA ALA A 184 7.76 -9.16 0.64
C ALA A 184 7.45 -10.45 -0.14
N VAL A 185 6.24 -10.98 -0.03
CA VAL A 185 5.82 -12.20 -0.77
C VAL A 185 5.62 -11.91 -2.26
N ARG A 186 5.39 -10.65 -2.64
CA ARG A 186 5.16 -10.28 -4.05
C ARG A 186 6.35 -10.63 -4.94
N ALA A 187 7.57 -10.48 -4.41
CA ALA A 187 8.82 -10.77 -5.10
C ALA A 187 9.41 -12.15 -4.74
N TRP A 188 8.67 -13.01 -4.03
CA TRP A 188 9.14 -14.33 -3.62
C TRP A 188 9.73 -15.12 -4.80
N PRO A 189 11.00 -15.58 -4.73
CA PRO A 189 11.71 -16.18 -5.86
C PRO A 189 11.29 -17.64 -6.08
N THR A 190 10.10 -17.86 -6.63
CA THR A 190 9.50 -19.19 -6.82
C THR A 190 10.40 -20.16 -7.61
N ALA A 191 11.22 -19.64 -8.53
CA ALA A 191 12.11 -20.47 -9.34
C ALA A 191 13.22 -21.15 -8.52
N THR A 192 13.70 -20.51 -7.45
CA THR A 192 14.79 -21.02 -6.60
C THR A 192 14.32 -21.53 -5.25
N ALA A 193 13.29 -20.89 -4.66
CA ALA A 193 12.76 -21.23 -3.34
C ALA A 193 11.50 -22.14 -3.38
N GLY A 194 10.98 -22.42 -4.58
CA GLY A 194 9.72 -23.15 -4.76
C GLY A 194 8.50 -22.26 -4.46
N PRO A 195 7.28 -22.83 -4.50
CA PRO A 195 6.06 -22.10 -4.17
C PRO A 195 6.09 -21.52 -2.76
N PHE A 196 5.57 -20.29 -2.58
CA PHE A 196 5.42 -19.72 -1.26
C PHE A 196 4.39 -20.51 -0.44
N ASP A 197 4.80 -20.95 0.75
CA ASP A 197 3.91 -21.56 1.73
C ASP A 197 3.81 -20.63 2.95
N PRO A 198 2.67 -19.97 3.18
CA PRO A 198 2.50 -19.05 4.30
C PRO A 198 2.65 -19.74 5.67
N ARG A 199 2.40 -21.04 5.78
CA ARG A 199 2.50 -21.78 7.04
C ARG A 199 3.93 -21.83 7.57
N ARG A 200 4.93 -21.72 6.71
CA ARG A 200 6.34 -21.64 7.12
C ARG A 200 6.63 -20.39 7.94
N PHE A 201 5.85 -19.34 7.76
CA PHE A 201 6.02 -18.01 8.36
C PHE A 201 4.82 -17.60 9.23
N GLU A 202 3.90 -18.53 9.51
CA GLU A 202 2.64 -18.24 10.21
C GLU A 202 2.85 -17.52 11.53
N GLU A 203 3.82 -17.95 12.35
CA GLU A 203 4.12 -17.31 13.63
C GLU A 203 4.54 -15.85 13.46
N GLY A 204 5.38 -15.54 12.47
CA GLY A 204 5.82 -14.17 12.16
C GLY A 204 4.67 -13.30 11.66
N PHE A 205 3.84 -13.80 10.73
CA PHE A 205 2.66 -13.06 10.26
C PHE A 205 1.68 -12.81 11.40
N ARG A 206 1.42 -13.81 12.25
CA ARG A 206 0.54 -13.64 13.42
C ARG A 206 1.10 -12.62 14.41
N ALA A 207 2.39 -12.65 14.69
CA ALA A 207 3.03 -11.65 15.56
C ALA A 207 2.93 -10.23 14.99
N ALA A 208 3.18 -10.06 13.69
CA ALA A 208 3.01 -8.79 12.99
C ALA A 208 1.55 -8.30 13.05
N MET A 209 0.59 -9.17 12.75
CA MET A 209 -0.85 -8.85 12.81
C MET A 209 -1.29 -8.49 14.24
N ARG A 210 -0.79 -9.18 15.25
CA ARG A 210 -1.09 -8.86 16.66
C ARG A 210 -0.59 -7.46 17.02
N ALA A 211 0.63 -7.10 16.63
CA ALA A 211 1.15 -5.75 16.85
C ALA A 211 0.29 -4.67 16.18
N ILE A 212 -0.16 -4.91 14.94
CA ILE A 212 -1.08 -4.00 14.25
C ILE A 212 -2.42 -3.92 14.97
N ALA A 213 -3.00 -5.06 15.40
CA ALA A 213 -4.29 -5.11 16.09
C ALA A 213 -4.25 -4.39 17.45
N GLU A 214 -3.19 -4.61 18.24
CA GLU A 214 -2.98 -3.96 19.53
C GLU A 214 -2.81 -2.44 19.42
N SER A 215 -2.28 -1.95 18.30
CA SER A 215 -2.19 -0.51 18.01
C SER A 215 -3.52 0.14 17.64
N GLY A 216 -4.57 -0.66 17.40
CA GLY A 216 -5.89 -0.17 16.98
C GLY A 216 -6.02 0.19 15.50
N ARG A 217 -5.00 -0.05 14.70
CA ARG A 217 -5.01 0.21 13.26
C ARG A 217 -5.83 -0.83 12.48
N ALA A 218 -6.31 -0.44 11.32
CA ALA A 218 -6.90 -1.37 10.37
C ALA A 218 -5.81 -2.10 9.56
N LEU A 219 -6.13 -3.33 9.12
CA LEU A 219 -5.32 -4.04 8.14
C LEU A 219 -5.97 -3.90 6.75
N GLU A 220 -5.17 -3.62 5.74
CA GLU A 220 -5.65 -3.63 4.38
C GLU A 220 -5.86 -5.05 3.85
N MET A 221 -6.99 -5.27 3.21
CA MET A 221 -7.20 -6.35 2.26
C MET A 221 -6.75 -5.86 0.89
N ASN A 222 -5.46 -6.06 0.61
CA ASN A 222 -4.91 -5.72 -0.70
C ASN A 222 -5.36 -6.76 -1.73
N THR A 223 -6.10 -6.31 -2.75
CA THR A 223 -6.75 -7.23 -3.69
C THR A 223 -5.88 -7.57 -4.91
N ARG A 224 -4.68 -6.99 -5.00
CA ARG A 224 -3.68 -7.41 -5.99
C ARG A 224 -3.32 -8.89 -5.84
N ARG A 225 -3.34 -9.38 -4.58
CA ARG A 225 -3.27 -10.80 -4.23
C ARG A 225 -4.21 -11.10 -3.06
N LEU A 226 -5.21 -11.95 -3.31
CA LEU A 226 -6.11 -12.37 -2.25
C LEU A 226 -5.60 -13.65 -1.59
N TRP A 227 -5.26 -13.53 -0.31
CA TRP A 227 -4.86 -14.62 0.55
C TRP A 227 -5.95 -14.90 1.59
N SER A 228 -6.53 -16.09 1.58
CA SER A 228 -7.57 -16.46 2.55
C SER A 228 -7.07 -16.50 4.00
N TRP A 229 -5.79 -16.74 4.20
CA TRP A 229 -5.17 -16.75 5.52
C TRP A 229 -5.04 -15.35 6.14
N VAL A 230 -4.99 -14.28 5.33
CA VAL A 230 -4.86 -12.91 5.84
C VAL A 230 -6.05 -12.53 6.72
N PRO A 231 -7.32 -12.51 6.28
CA PRO A 231 -8.43 -12.15 7.15
C PRO A 231 -8.69 -13.21 8.23
N GLN A 232 -8.33 -14.47 8.00
CA GLN A 232 -8.41 -15.52 9.01
C GLN A 232 -7.50 -15.21 10.19
N TRP A 233 -6.19 -15.12 9.95
CA TRP A 233 -5.22 -14.86 11.03
C TRP A 233 -5.42 -13.49 11.65
N TRP A 234 -5.73 -12.47 10.83
CA TRP A 234 -6.10 -11.15 11.34
C TRP A 234 -7.24 -11.21 12.36
N SER A 235 -8.30 -11.95 12.05
CA SER A 235 -9.43 -12.11 12.95
C SER A 235 -9.07 -12.89 14.22
N GLU A 236 -8.21 -13.91 14.12
CA GLU A 236 -7.76 -14.74 15.22
C GLU A 236 -6.81 -13.99 16.15
N GLU A 237 -5.98 -13.07 15.61
CA GLU A 237 -5.05 -12.23 16.39
C GLU A 237 -5.69 -10.94 16.94
N GLY A 238 -7.00 -10.83 16.94
CA GLY A 238 -7.73 -9.72 17.57
C GLY A 238 -7.96 -8.53 16.66
N GLY A 239 -7.68 -8.64 15.37
CA GLY A 239 -7.95 -7.59 14.40
C GLY A 239 -9.42 -7.21 14.33
N ARG A 240 -9.71 -5.90 14.39
CA ARG A 240 -11.09 -5.38 14.50
C ARG A 240 -11.59 -4.65 13.26
N ALA A 241 -10.68 -4.20 12.40
CA ALA A 241 -10.99 -3.37 11.26
C ALA A 241 -10.20 -3.80 10.03
N VAL A 242 -10.84 -3.81 8.86
CA VAL A 242 -10.19 -4.00 7.56
C VAL A 242 -10.57 -2.89 6.60
N THR A 243 -9.66 -2.54 5.70
CA THR A 243 -9.93 -1.72 4.52
C THR A 243 -9.75 -2.56 3.27
N PHE A 244 -10.16 -2.03 2.12
CA PHE A 244 -9.95 -2.67 0.83
C PHE A 244 -9.11 -1.73 -0.03
N GLY A 245 -8.11 -2.28 -0.69
CA GLY A 245 -7.23 -1.55 -1.60
C GLY A 245 -6.91 -2.38 -2.82
N SER A 246 -7.11 -1.81 -4.01
CA SER A 246 -6.69 -2.47 -5.24
C SER A 246 -5.20 -2.29 -5.51
N ASP A 247 -4.59 -1.26 -4.91
CA ASP A 247 -3.21 -0.87 -5.19
C ASP A 247 -3.01 -0.65 -6.72
N ALA A 248 -4.04 -0.01 -7.31
CA ALA A 248 -4.14 0.16 -8.75
C ALA A 248 -3.24 1.28 -9.24
N HIS A 249 -2.29 0.93 -10.11
CA HIS A 249 -1.42 1.86 -10.84
C HIS A 249 -1.90 2.12 -12.28
N VAL A 250 -2.97 1.44 -12.67
CA VAL A 250 -3.66 1.63 -13.96
C VAL A 250 -5.17 1.61 -13.72
N PRO A 251 -5.97 2.39 -14.50
CA PRO A 251 -7.41 2.49 -14.28
C PRO A 251 -8.13 1.15 -14.25
N GLU A 252 -7.71 0.21 -15.10
CA GLU A 252 -8.35 -1.10 -15.27
C GLU A 252 -8.24 -2.00 -14.03
N ALA A 253 -7.27 -1.73 -13.15
CA ALA A 253 -7.05 -2.49 -11.91
C ALA A 253 -7.90 -2.01 -10.73
N VAL A 254 -8.59 -0.87 -10.85
CA VAL A 254 -9.44 -0.31 -9.79
C VAL A 254 -10.52 -1.30 -9.37
N ALA A 255 -10.65 -1.51 -8.07
CA ALA A 255 -11.61 -2.44 -7.45
C ALA A 255 -11.49 -3.89 -7.96
N ALA A 256 -10.33 -4.29 -8.52
CA ALA A 256 -10.10 -5.67 -8.94
C ALA A 256 -10.32 -6.63 -7.76
N HIS A 257 -11.05 -7.71 -7.99
CA HIS A 257 -11.36 -8.76 -7.00
C HIS A 257 -12.08 -8.30 -5.71
N PHE A 258 -12.69 -7.12 -5.71
CA PHE A 258 -13.45 -6.63 -4.54
C PHE A 258 -14.61 -7.54 -4.15
N PRO A 259 -15.41 -8.11 -5.08
CA PRO A 259 -16.47 -9.05 -4.72
C PRO A 259 -15.96 -10.25 -3.92
N GLU A 260 -14.83 -10.82 -4.33
CA GLU A 260 -14.19 -11.96 -3.67
C GLU A 260 -13.64 -11.57 -2.29
N ALA A 261 -12.98 -10.41 -2.21
CA ALA A 261 -12.45 -9.88 -0.95
C ALA A 261 -13.57 -9.62 0.06
N VAL A 262 -14.69 -9.05 -0.37
CA VAL A 262 -15.87 -8.82 0.47
C VAL A 262 -16.40 -10.13 1.05
N LEU A 263 -16.65 -11.14 0.21
CA LEU A 263 -17.11 -12.44 0.68
C LEU A 263 -16.14 -13.08 1.67
N MET A 264 -14.85 -12.92 1.41
CA MET A 264 -13.79 -13.44 2.26
C MET A 264 -13.83 -12.81 3.65
N VAL A 265 -13.85 -11.48 3.77
CA VAL A 265 -13.84 -10.81 5.08
C VAL A 265 -15.17 -10.98 5.83
N GLU A 266 -16.31 -11.02 5.11
CA GLU A 266 -17.61 -11.28 5.71
C GLU A 266 -17.67 -12.66 6.40
N SER A 267 -16.96 -13.66 5.86
CA SER A 267 -16.88 -15.00 6.46
C SER A 267 -16.18 -14.99 7.82
N PHE A 268 -15.34 -13.98 8.10
CA PHE A 268 -14.69 -13.77 9.39
C PHE A 268 -15.38 -12.72 10.27
N GLY A 269 -16.59 -12.30 9.91
CA GLY A 269 -17.45 -11.46 10.74
C GLY A 269 -17.31 -9.95 10.51
N PHE A 270 -16.45 -9.51 9.59
CA PHE A 270 -16.35 -8.08 9.24
C PHE A 270 -17.59 -7.60 8.49
N ARG A 271 -18.04 -6.40 8.78
CA ARG A 271 -19.24 -5.79 8.17
C ARG A 271 -18.95 -4.35 7.79
N ALA A 272 -19.65 -3.88 6.76
CA ALA A 272 -19.52 -2.52 6.23
C ALA A 272 -19.73 -1.45 7.30
N GLY A 273 -18.91 -0.42 7.25
CA GLY A 273 -19.12 0.81 8.02
C GLY A 273 -20.31 1.63 7.52
N SER A 274 -20.55 2.77 8.17
CA SER A 274 -21.67 3.65 7.82
C SER A 274 -21.47 4.37 6.49
N ARG A 275 -20.24 4.72 6.16
CA ARG A 275 -19.84 5.35 4.89
C ARG A 275 -19.02 4.37 4.07
N PRO A 276 -18.99 4.52 2.74
CA PRO A 276 -18.27 3.59 1.87
C PRO A 276 -16.75 3.57 2.07
N GLU A 277 -16.17 4.68 2.55
CA GLU A 277 -14.76 4.80 2.85
C GLU A 277 -14.38 4.33 4.26
N ASP A 278 -15.35 4.07 5.13
CA ASP A 278 -15.08 3.59 6.49
C ASP A 278 -14.48 2.18 6.46
N PRO A 279 -13.56 1.85 7.37
CA PRO A 279 -13.14 0.47 7.57
C PRO A 279 -14.34 -0.43 7.90
N TRP A 280 -14.28 -1.66 7.41
CA TRP A 280 -15.23 -2.69 7.83
C TRP A 280 -14.81 -3.25 9.19
N THR A 281 -15.75 -3.43 10.09
CA THR A 281 -15.45 -3.81 11.49
C THR A 281 -16.19 -5.08 11.91
N ARG A 282 -15.70 -5.70 12.97
CA ARG A 282 -16.33 -6.86 13.62
C ARG A 282 -16.44 -6.64 15.13
#